data_1c60fec1befb7d0cf4380bc61a7c269c
#
_entry.id   1c60fec1befb7d0cf4380bc61a7c269c
#
_cell.length_a   1.000
_cell.length_b   1.000
_cell.length_c   1.000
_cell.angle_alpha   90.00
_cell.angle_beta   90.00
_cell.angle_gamma   90.00
#
_symmetry.space_group_name_H-M   'P 1'
#
loop_
_entity.id
_entity.type
_entity.pdbx_description
1 polymer ?
#
loop_
_entity_poly.entity_id
_entity_poly.type
_entity_poly.pdbx_seq_one_letter_code
_entity_poly.pdbx_strand_id
1 'polypeptide(L)'
;MLNNLKSGFVKKLSTPRKTKTWLLILLGLSILLICSIIVSIGVGYFPIPFSTVIKVFLTNTPGLKSLFYFPISSTETALILQIRFPRALCAALVGAALSIAGTAYQGLFRNPMADPYTIGASSGAALGATSAVILGLGITFMGISTRPLFAFIGCLATVLGVYSISRVGNKVPVQTLLLSGIAVSILFGAIVNGYHTLFPDKFRQTAFWLMGSFSYTEWIDLWSALPFIIGGSIVIYMFTRDLNLLA
;
A
#
# COMPACT_ATOMS: atom_id res chain seq x y z
N MET A 1 -42.28 29.81 8.20
CA MET A 1 -42.35 28.47 7.55
C MET A 1 -40.99 27.90 7.12
N LEU A 2 -39.99 28.72 6.81
CA LEU A 2 -38.63 28.31 6.40
C LEU A 2 -37.73 27.80 7.55
N ASN A 3 -37.98 28.15 8.79
CA ASN A 3 -37.17 27.69 9.94
C ASN A 3 -37.45 26.23 10.38
N ASN A 4 -38.63 25.70 10.06
CA ASN A 4 -38.95 24.30 10.38
C ASN A 4 -38.39 23.28 9.38
N LEU A 5 -38.04 23.72 8.16
CA LEU A 5 -37.41 22.85 7.18
C LEU A 5 -35.89 22.64 7.44
N LYS A 6 -35.23 23.65 8.03
CA LYS A 6 -33.79 23.51 8.40
C LYS A 6 -33.59 22.62 9.63
N SER A 7 -34.51 22.63 10.60
CA SER A 7 -34.38 21.78 11.80
C SER A 7 -34.64 20.29 11.51
N GLY A 8 -35.46 19.98 10.51
CA GLY A 8 -35.72 18.60 10.08
C GLY A 8 -34.55 17.95 9.32
N PHE A 9 -33.81 18.76 8.57
CA PHE A 9 -32.69 18.25 7.76
C PHE A 9 -31.43 17.95 8.59
N VAL A 10 -31.15 18.76 9.61
CA VAL A 10 -30.00 18.59 10.51
C VAL A 10 -30.21 17.41 11.48
N LYS A 11 -31.48 17.10 11.86
CA LYS A 11 -31.80 15.99 12.78
C LYS A 11 -31.70 14.60 12.13
N LYS A 12 -31.57 14.50 10.79
CA LYS A 12 -31.52 13.24 10.06
C LYS A 12 -30.09 12.65 9.94
N LEU A 13 -29.06 13.38 10.40
CA LEU A 13 -27.65 12.99 10.26
C LEU A 13 -27.03 12.33 11.50
N SER A 14 -27.75 12.20 12.60
CA SER A 14 -27.27 11.54 13.84
C SER A 14 -28.25 10.50 14.37
N THR A 15 -28.39 9.38 13.68
CA THR A 15 -29.11 8.24 14.27
C THR A 15 -28.09 7.32 14.95
N PRO A 16 -28.18 7.06 16.26
CA PRO A 16 -27.30 6.19 17.03
C PRO A 16 -27.25 4.74 16.47
N ARG A 17 -28.20 4.39 15.63
CA ARG A 17 -28.30 3.11 14.95
C ARG A 17 -27.20 2.93 13.88
N LYS A 18 -26.80 4.02 13.20
CA LYS A 18 -25.72 3.98 12.18
C LYS A 18 -24.34 3.73 12.81
N THR A 19 -24.05 4.34 13.95
CA THR A 19 -22.75 4.19 14.64
C THR A 19 -22.51 2.74 15.09
N LYS A 20 -23.54 2.08 15.65
CA LYS A 20 -23.46 0.66 16.05
C LYS A 20 -23.21 -0.25 14.84
N THR A 21 -23.88 0.01 13.73
CA THR A 21 -23.68 -0.78 12.49
C THR A 21 -22.26 -0.61 11.96
N TRP A 22 -21.74 0.61 11.92
CA TRP A 22 -20.35 0.86 11.50
C TRP A 22 -19.33 0.21 12.42
N LEU A 23 -19.53 0.24 13.74
CA LEU A 23 -18.68 -0.45 14.70
C LEU A 23 -18.68 -1.97 14.49
N LEU A 24 -19.83 -2.57 14.23
CA LEU A 24 -19.93 -4.01 13.94
C LEU A 24 -19.24 -4.38 12.63
N ILE A 25 -19.36 -3.56 11.58
CA ILE A 25 -18.66 -3.76 10.31
C ILE A 25 -17.14 -3.68 10.52
N LEU A 26 -16.66 -2.64 11.21
CA LEU A 26 -15.23 -2.48 11.50
C LEU A 26 -14.69 -3.65 12.34
N LEU A 27 -15.44 -4.09 13.34
CA LEU A 27 -15.06 -5.26 14.14
C LEU A 27 -14.98 -6.52 13.28
N GLY A 28 -16.00 -6.75 12.43
CA GLY A 28 -16.01 -7.90 11.50
C GLY A 28 -14.83 -7.88 10.53
N LEU A 29 -14.54 -6.72 9.95
CA LEU A 29 -13.39 -6.56 9.04
C LEU A 29 -12.05 -6.74 9.77
N SER A 30 -11.94 -6.27 11.01
CA SER A 30 -10.73 -6.47 11.83
C SER A 30 -10.51 -7.95 12.17
N ILE A 31 -11.57 -8.67 12.53
CA ILE A 31 -11.53 -10.11 12.76
C ILE A 31 -11.12 -10.84 11.46
N LEU A 32 -11.73 -10.47 10.34
CA LEU A 32 -11.40 -11.05 9.04
C LEU A 32 -9.93 -10.84 8.67
N LEU A 33 -9.40 -9.64 8.91
CA LEU A 33 -7.98 -9.33 8.69
C LEU A 33 -7.06 -10.20 9.55
N ILE A 34 -7.36 -10.32 10.85
CA ILE A 34 -6.57 -11.16 11.77
C ILE A 34 -6.63 -12.63 11.33
N CYS A 35 -7.81 -13.13 11.00
CA CYS A 35 -7.97 -14.50 10.49
C CYS A 35 -7.18 -14.70 9.18
N SER A 36 -7.21 -13.74 8.25
CA SER A 36 -6.47 -13.80 7.00
C SER A 36 -4.95 -13.85 7.24
N ILE A 37 -4.43 -13.07 8.19
CA ILE A 37 -3.02 -13.10 8.59
C ILE A 37 -2.66 -14.48 9.16
N ILE A 38 -3.46 -15.03 10.07
CA ILE A 38 -3.21 -16.35 10.67
C ILE A 38 -3.22 -17.45 9.60
N VAL A 39 -4.20 -17.40 8.69
CA VAL A 39 -4.29 -18.36 7.57
C VAL A 39 -3.07 -18.22 6.66
N SER A 40 -2.68 -17.00 6.31
CA SER A 40 -1.48 -16.73 5.48
C SER A 40 -0.19 -17.28 6.09
N ILE A 41 -0.07 -17.26 7.43
CA ILE A 41 1.08 -17.83 8.15
C ILE A 41 1.03 -19.36 8.17
N GLY A 42 -0.15 -19.96 8.32
CA GLY A 42 -0.32 -21.42 8.39
C GLY A 42 -0.15 -22.11 7.02
N VAL A 43 -0.64 -21.47 5.96
CA VAL A 43 -0.63 -22.03 4.59
C VAL A 43 0.68 -21.73 3.88
N GLY A 44 1.27 -22.71 3.21
CA GLY A 44 2.49 -22.55 2.43
C GLY A 44 3.05 -23.91 1.99
N TYR A 45 4.21 -23.90 1.33
CA TYR A 45 4.88 -25.11 0.84
C TYR A 45 5.09 -26.16 1.96
N PHE A 46 5.44 -25.73 3.17
CA PHE A 46 5.41 -26.55 4.37
C PHE A 46 4.14 -26.19 5.16
N PRO A 47 3.10 -27.03 5.19
CA PRO A 47 1.91 -26.75 5.96
C PRO A 47 2.26 -26.80 7.46
N ILE A 48 1.95 -25.72 8.17
CA ILE A 48 2.14 -25.62 9.62
C ILE A 48 0.76 -25.65 10.27
N PRO A 49 0.51 -26.55 11.23
CA PRO A 49 -0.75 -26.56 11.95
C PRO A 49 -1.02 -25.20 12.63
N PHE A 50 -2.25 -24.71 12.56
CA PHE A 50 -2.62 -23.44 13.19
C PHE A 50 -2.35 -23.42 14.70
N SER A 51 -2.45 -24.58 15.36
CA SER A 51 -2.08 -24.73 16.76
C SER A 51 -0.60 -24.40 17.01
N THR A 52 0.30 -24.78 16.10
CA THR A 52 1.74 -24.44 16.17
C THR A 52 1.95 -22.94 15.97
N VAL A 53 1.23 -22.32 15.04
CA VAL A 53 1.31 -20.85 14.85
C VAL A 53 0.94 -20.12 16.14
N ILE A 54 -0.18 -20.48 16.77
CA ILE A 54 -0.62 -19.89 18.04
C ILE A 54 0.42 -20.12 19.15
N LYS A 55 0.94 -21.35 19.28
CA LYS A 55 1.96 -21.69 20.28
C LYS A 55 3.22 -20.86 20.12
N VAL A 56 3.71 -20.66 18.86
CA VAL A 56 4.87 -19.83 18.57
C VAL A 56 4.66 -18.40 19.04
N PHE A 57 3.50 -17.80 18.75
CA PHE A 57 3.20 -16.45 19.22
C PHE A 57 3.10 -16.37 20.74
N LEU A 58 2.44 -17.31 21.41
CA LEU A 58 2.34 -17.34 22.88
C LEU A 58 3.72 -17.47 23.54
N THR A 59 4.59 -18.32 23.00
CA THR A 59 5.93 -18.58 23.56
C THR A 59 6.90 -17.42 23.30
N ASN A 60 6.75 -16.67 22.21
CA ASN A 60 7.71 -15.62 21.82
C ASN A 60 7.22 -14.20 22.13
N THR A 61 5.99 -14.00 22.60
CA THR A 61 5.48 -12.68 22.96
C THR A 61 6.00 -12.27 24.35
N PRO A 62 6.64 -11.11 24.51
CA PRO A 62 7.03 -10.59 25.82
C PRO A 62 5.84 -10.52 26.78
N GLY A 63 5.99 -11.03 27.99
CA GLY A 63 4.92 -11.10 29.00
C GLY A 63 4.11 -12.40 28.99
N LEU A 64 3.97 -13.09 27.87
CA LEU A 64 3.31 -14.41 27.80
C LEU A 64 4.31 -15.57 27.84
N LYS A 65 5.56 -15.34 27.48
CA LYS A 65 6.63 -16.32 27.46
C LYS A 65 6.83 -17.05 28.80
N SER A 66 6.60 -16.37 29.92
CA SER A 66 6.72 -16.94 31.26
C SER A 66 5.55 -17.84 31.66
N LEU A 67 4.40 -17.69 31.02
CA LEU A 67 3.17 -18.44 31.31
C LEU A 67 3.00 -19.65 30.41
N PHE A 68 3.55 -19.61 29.19
CA PHE A 68 3.38 -20.66 28.20
C PHE A 68 4.73 -21.11 27.64
N TYR A 69 5.08 -22.34 27.90
CA TYR A 69 6.24 -23.01 27.31
C TYR A 69 5.78 -24.24 26.54
N PHE A 70 5.98 -24.20 25.22
CA PHE A 70 5.70 -25.33 24.34
C PHE A 70 7.00 -25.76 23.64
N PRO A 71 7.28 -27.06 23.59
CA PRO A 71 8.39 -27.58 22.80
C PRO A 71 8.05 -27.44 21.31
N ILE A 72 8.62 -26.43 20.70
CA ILE A 72 8.43 -26.11 19.26
C ILE A 72 9.79 -26.16 18.57
N SER A 73 9.83 -26.69 17.36
CA SER A 73 11.06 -26.72 16.56
C SER A 73 11.57 -25.30 16.29
N SER A 74 12.88 -25.12 16.43
CA SER A 74 13.55 -23.86 16.05
C SER A 74 13.32 -23.49 14.59
N THR A 75 13.23 -24.48 13.72
CA THR A 75 12.94 -24.30 12.28
C THR A 75 11.53 -23.77 12.05
N GLU A 76 10.51 -24.33 12.73
CA GLU A 76 9.14 -23.83 12.62
C GLU A 76 9.01 -22.40 13.17
N THR A 77 9.67 -22.13 14.30
CA THR A 77 9.71 -20.79 14.89
C THR A 77 10.34 -19.78 13.94
N ALA A 78 11.49 -20.10 13.35
CA ALA A 78 12.16 -19.23 12.36
C ALA A 78 11.29 -19.02 11.11
N LEU A 79 10.70 -20.09 10.57
CA LEU A 79 9.83 -20.03 9.41
C LEU A 79 8.62 -19.11 9.64
N ILE A 80 8.01 -19.19 10.81
CA ILE A 80 6.86 -18.34 11.18
C ILE A 80 7.31 -16.90 11.40
N LEU A 81 8.26 -16.64 12.29
CA LEU A 81 8.59 -15.31 12.77
C LEU A 81 9.49 -14.52 11.82
N GLN A 82 10.37 -15.18 11.06
CA GLN A 82 11.34 -14.49 10.21
C GLN A 82 10.92 -14.45 8.74
N ILE A 83 10.07 -15.36 8.29
CA ILE A 83 9.71 -15.47 6.87
C ILE A 83 8.23 -15.14 6.63
N ARG A 84 7.31 -15.86 7.28
CA ARG A 84 5.88 -15.76 6.96
C ARG A 84 5.20 -14.56 7.60
N PHE A 85 5.55 -14.25 8.83
CA PHE A 85 4.93 -13.14 9.57
C PHE A 85 5.27 -11.78 8.95
N PRO A 86 6.53 -11.42 8.65
CA PRO A 86 6.83 -10.16 7.98
C PRO A 86 6.14 -10.04 6.61
N ARG A 87 6.02 -11.12 5.83
CA ARG A 87 5.28 -11.13 4.56
C ARG A 87 3.80 -10.78 4.74
N ALA A 88 3.14 -11.44 5.69
CA ALA A 88 1.73 -11.21 5.97
C ALA A 88 1.48 -9.78 6.46
N LEU A 89 2.37 -9.24 7.31
CA LEU A 89 2.29 -7.86 7.78
C LEU A 89 2.54 -6.85 6.66
N CYS A 90 3.54 -7.09 5.81
CA CYS A 90 3.78 -6.23 4.64
C CYS A 90 2.58 -6.21 3.69
N ALA A 91 1.99 -7.37 3.41
CA ALA A 91 0.79 -7.43 2.57
C ALA A 91 -0.37 -6.64 3.17
N ALA A 92 -0.60 -6.77 4.48
CA ALA A 92 -1.62 -6.00 5.19
C ALA A 92 -1.32 -4.49 5.16
N LEU A 93 -0.07 -4.09 5.38
CA LEU A 93 0.38 -2.69 5.36
C LEU A 93 0.20 -2.06 3.97
N VAL A 94 0.61 -2.77 2.92
CA VAL A 94 0.43 -2.32 1.52
C VAL A 94 -1.05 -2.21 1.16
N GLY A 95 -1.87 -3.20 1.56
CA GLY A 95 -3.31 -3.15 1.35
C GLY A 95 -3.96 -1.95 2.05
N ALA A 96 -3.57 -1.65 3.28
CA ALA A 96 -4.03 -0.46 4.01
C ALA A 96 -3.61 0.84 3.30
N ALA A 97 -2.35 0.93 2.86
CA ALA A 97 -1.85 2.10 2.14
C ALA A 97 -2.61 2.35 0.83
N LEU A 98 -2.83 1.29 0.04
CA LEU A 98 -3.59 1.37 -1.22
C LEU A 98 -5.05 1.75 -0.97
N SER A 99 -5.67 1.25 0.09
CA SER A 99 -7.05 1.60 0.46
C SER A 99 -7.18 3.07 0.85
N ILE A 100 -6.24 3.59 1.65
CA ILE A 100 -6.23 5.01 2.05
C ILE A 100 -5.99 5.90 0.82
N ALA A 101 -5.00 5.57 -0.01
CA ALA A 101 -4.72 6.32 -1.23
C ALA A 101 -5.92 6.28 -2.19
N GLY A 102 -6.48 5.09 -2.45
CA GLY A 102 -7.65 4.92 -3.31
C GLY A 102 -8.84 5.76 -2.86
N THR A 103 -9.16 5.72 -1.56
CA THR A 103 -10.25 6.53 -0.99
C THR A 103 -10.01 8.03 -1.18
N ALA A 104 -8.76 8.49 -0.98
CA ALA A 104 -8.40 9.89 -1.19
C ALA A 104 -8.57 10.30 -2.66
N TYR A 105 -8.16 9.46 -3.61
CA TYR A 105 -8.35 9.72 -5.05
C TYR A 105 -9.81 9.74 -5.45
N GLN A 106 -10.62 8.80 -4.94
CA GLN A 106 -12.06 8.77 -5.21
C GLN A 106 -12.76 10.04 -4.71
N GLY A 107 -12.40 10.52 -3.51
CA GLY A 107 -12.91 11.79 -2.99
C GLY A 107 -12.44 13.00 -3.81
N LEU A 108 -11.15 13.06 -4.13
CA LEU A 108 -10.55 14.18 -4.89
C LEU A 108 -11.16 14.31 -6.30
N PHE A 109 -11.34 13.19 -6.99
CA PHE A 109 -11.86 13.18 -8.37
C PHE A 109 -13.38 13.05 -8.45
N ARG A 110 -14.08 12.89 -7.32
CA ARG A 110 -15.53 12.63 -7.27
C ARG A 110 -15.93 11.48 -8.19
N ASN A 111 -15.08 10.49 -8.28
CA ASN A 111 -15.27 9.34 -9.16
C ASN A 111 -14.89 8.05 -8.42
N PRO A 112 -15.85 7.13 -8.20
CA PRO A 112 -15.57 5.87 -7.51
C PRO A 112 -14.63 4.93 -8.29
N MET A 113 -14.37 5.20 -9.57
CA MET A 113 -13.44 4.44 -10.40
C MET A 113 -12.02 5.03 -10.39
N ALA A 114 -11.78 6.14 -9.67
CA ALA A 114 -10.47 6.74 -9.59
C ALA A 114 -9.52 5.91 -8.71
N ASP A 115 -8.30 5.79 -9.18
CA ASP A 115 -7.23 5.08 -8.49
C ASP A 115 -5.87 5.82 -8.63
N PRO A 116 -4.86 5.47 -7.81
CA PRO A 116 -3.53 6.06 -7.90
C PRO A 116 -2.78 5.82 -9.21
N TYR A 117 -3.19 4.81 -10.00
CA TYR A 117 -2.54 4.46 -11.27
C TYR A 117 -2.86 5.48 -12.37
N THR A 118 -4.03 6.11 -12.31
CA THR A 118 -4.54 7.01 -13.37
C THR A 118 -3.69 8.26 -13.59
N ILE A 119 -2.93 8.72 -12.59
CA ILE A 119 -2.03 9.88 -12.71
C ILE A 119 -0.58 9.52 -13.00
N GLY A 120 -0.30 8.28 -13.38
CA GLY A 120 1.03 7.84 -13.79
C GLY A 120 1.99 7.47 -12.66
N ALA A 121 1.53 7.39 -11.40
CA ALA A 121 2.38 7.06 -10.26
C ALA A 121 3.08 5.70 -10.44
N SER A 122 2.35 4.68 -10.88
CA SER A 122 2.88 3.34 -11.10
C SER A 122 3.89 3.28 -12.24
N SER A 123 3.62 3.96 -13.36
CA SER A 123 4.53 4.00 -14.52
C SER A 123 5.84 4.73 -14.20
N GLY A 124 5.76 5.80 -13.40
CA GLY A 124 6.94 6.48 -12.87
C GLY A 124 7.77 5.59 -11.93
N ALA A 125 7.11 4.85 -11.04
CA ALA A 125 7.77 3.89 -10.18
C ALA A 125 8.45 2.76 -10.99
N ALA A 126 7.76 2.24 -12.01
CA ALA A 126 8.30 1.22 -12.90
C ALA A 126 9.53 1.71 -13.65
N LEU A 127 9.49 2.93 -14.20
CA LEU A 127 10.63 3.54 -14.89
C LEU A 127 11.81 3.74 -13.92
N GLY A 128 11.56 4.28 -12.72
CA GLY A 128 12.59 4.49 -11.72
C GLY A 128 13.28 3.19 -11.30
N ALA A 129 12.49 2.15 -10.97
CA ALA A 129 13.04 0.85 -10.59
C ALA A 129 13.82 0.17 -11.73
N THR A 130 13.27 0.21 -12.95
CA THR A 130 13.95 -0.35 -14.13
C THR A 130 15.25 0.37 -14.40
N SER A 131 15.27 1.71 -14.31
CA SER A 131 16.48 2.51 -14.45
C SER A 131 17.57 2.11 -13.43
N ALA A 132 17.18 1.90 -12.17
CA ALA A 132 18.10 1.45 -11.12
C ALA A 132 18.75 0.09 -11.47
N VAL A 133 17.97 -0.84 -12.02
CA VAL A 133 18.47 -2.16 -12.44
C VAL A 133 19.44 -2.04 -13.62
N ILE A 134 19.10 -1.21 -14.62
CA ILE A 134 19.93 -1.02 -15.83
C ILE A 134 21.26 -0.35 -15.48
N LEU A 135 21.21 0.68 -14.63
CA LEU A 135 22.41 1.39 -14.17
C LEU A 135 23.28 0.56 -13.21
N GLY A 136 22.86 -0.68 -12.89
CA GLY A 136 23.60 -1.55 -11.99
C GLY A 136 23.64 -1.04 -10.54
N LEU A 137 22.73 -0.16 -10.17
CA LEU A 137 22.62 0.39 -8.81
C LEU A 137 22.02 -0.65 -7.84
N GLY A 138 22.57 -1.86 -7.88
CA GLY A 138 22.19 -2.96 -6.98
C GLY A 138 22.75 -2.83 -5.57
N ILE A 139 23.13 -1.62 -5.16
CA ILE A 139 23.78 -1.33 -3.88
C ILE A 139 22.69 -1.23 -2.81
N THR A 140 22.92 -1.87 -1.68
CA THR A 140 22.14 -1.68 -0.46
C THR A 140 22.68 -0.43 0.23
N PHE A 141 21.93 0.66 0.22
CA PHE A 141 22.27 1.85 0.98
C PHE A 141 21.59 1.78 2.35
N MET A 142 22.37 1.73 3.44
CA MET A 142 21.87 1.58 4.83
C MET A 142 20.94 0.36 5.04
N GLY A 143 21.19 -0.75 4.35
CA GLY A 143 20.35 -1.96 4.45
C GLY A 143 19.10 -1.94 3.56
N ILE A 144 18.80 -0.83 2.89
CA ILE A 144 17.63 -0.69 2.00
C ILE A 144 18.09 -0.89 0.55
N SER A 145 17.38 -1.73 -0.19
CA SER A 145 17.62 -1.89 -1.63
C SER A 145 17.38 -0.55 -2.35
N THR A 146 18.28 -0.19 -3.28
CA THR A 146 18.15 1.05 -4.05
C THR A 146 16.94 1.06 -4.99
N ARG A 147 16.43 -0.11 -5.40
CA ARG A 147 15.30 -0.21 -6.33
C ARG A 147 14.01 0.42 -5.80
N PRO A 148 13.52 0.13 -4.58
CA PRO A 148 12.38 0.81 -4.01
C PRO A 148 12.57 2.32 -3.88
N LEU A 149 13.79 2.77 -3.56
CA LEU A 149 14.10 4.20 -3.47
C LEU A 149 13.95 4.89 -4.84
N PHE A 150 14.53 4.31 -5.91
CA PHE A 150 14.39 4.84 -7.26
C PHE A 150 12.94 4.76 -7.77
N ALA A 151 12.20 3.70 -7.41
CA ALA A 151 10.77 3.61 -7.69
C ALA A 151 10.00 4.74 -7.02
N PHE A 152 10.29 5.02 -5.75
CA PHE A 152 9.64 6.11 -5.01
C PHE A 152 9.96 7.49 -5.61
N ILE A 153 11.23 7.75 -5.93
CA ILE A 153 11.65 9.00 -6.59
C ILE A 153 10.97 9.13 -7.96
N GLY A 154 10.96 8.08 -8.76
CA GLY A 154 10.30 8.05 -10.07
C GLY A 154 8.80 8.30 -9.97
N CYS A 155 8.13 7.68 -9.00
CA CYS A 155 6.72 7.91 -8.68
C CYS A 155 6.48 9.38 -8.34
N LEU A 156 7.22 9.93 -7.38
CA LEU A 156 7.06 11.32 -6.92
C LEU A 156 7.33 12.33 -8.03
N ALA A 157 8.42 12.16 -8.77
CA ALA A 157 8.77 13.01 -9.90
C ALA A 157 7.68 12.99 -10.97
N THR A 158 7.10 11.82 -11.25
CA THR A 158 6.01 11.67 -12.22
C THR A 158 4.75 12.38 -11.76
N VAL A 159 4.33 12.19 -10.52
CA VAL A 159 3.14 12.85 -9.98
C VAL A 159 3.29 14.37 -10.01
N LEU A 160 4.45 14.89 -9.58
CA LEU A 160 4.75 16.33 -9.63
C LEU A 160 4.83 16.86 -11.06
N GLY A 161 5.42 16.08 -11.98
CA GLY A 161 5.48 16.42 -13.40
C GLY A 161 4.09 16.48 -14.04
N VAL A 162 3.27 15.46 -13.83
CA VAL A 162 1.88 15.39 -14.32
C VAL A 162 1.04 16.53 -13.73
N TYR A 163 1.19 16.82 -12.44
CA TYR A 163 0.54 17.97 -11.81
C TYR A 163 0.95 19.29 -12.49
N SER A 164 2.25 19.49 -12.73
CA SER A 164 2.78 20.70 -13.34
C SER A 164 2.31 20.89 -14.78
N ILE A 165 2.31 19.84 -15.59
CA ILE A 165 1.85 19.85 -16.99
C ILE A 165 0.33 20.09 -17.06
N SER A 166 -0.41 19.56 -16.08
CA SER A 166 -1.88 19.66 -16.06
C SER A 166 -2.40 21.02 -15.60
N ARG A 167 -1.51 21.90 -15.13
CA ARG A 167 -1.89 23.22 -14.63
C ARG A 167 -2.26 24.16 -15.76
N VAL A 168 -3.48 24.68 -15.72
CA VAL A 168 -4.00 25.70 -16.65
C VAL A 168 -4.24 26.98 -15.85
N GLY A 169 -3.36 27.95 -16.00
CA GLY A 169 -3.38 29.17 -15.17
C GLY A 169 -3.15 28.82 -13.68
N ASN A 170 -4.11 29.15 -12.83
CA ASN A 170 -4.02 28.88 -11.39
C ASN A 170 -4.87 27.67 -10.92
N LYS A 171 -5.37 26.85 -11.85
CA LYS A 171 -6.22 25.70 -11.58
C LYS A 171 -5.64 24.45 -12.22
N VAL A 172 -5.98 23.30 -11.65
CA VAL A 172 -5.66 21.97 -12.20
C VAL A 172 -6.98 21.26 -12.50
N PRO A 173 -7.49 21.32 -13.73
CA PRO A 173 -8.70 20.60 -14.09
C PRO A 173 -8.47 19.09 -14.00
N VAL A 174 -9.42 18.37 -13.40
CA VAL A 174 -9.34 16.92 -13.22
C VAL A 174 -9.14 16.19 -14.54
N GLN A 175 -9.87 16.60 -15.58
CA GLN A 175 -9.77 16.02 -16.92
C GLN A 175 -8.36 16.14 -17.51
N THR A 176 -7.74 17.32 -17.41
CA THR A 176 -6.38 17.56 -17.88
C THR A 176 -5.37 16.73 -17.08
N LEU A 177 -5.56 16.62 -15.75
CA LEU A 177 -4.71 15.81 -14.88
C LEU A 177 -4.75 14.34 -15.28
N LEU A 178 -5.93 13.77 -15.49
CA LEU A 178 -6.11 12.38 -15.90
C LEU A 178 -5.53 12.12 -17.31
N LEU A 179 -5.80 12.99 -18.29
CA LEU A 179 -5.25 12.86 -19.64
C LEU A 179 -3.72 12.95 -19.66
N SER A 180 -3.15 13.90 -18.92
CA SER A 180 -1.69 14.02 -18.77
C SER A 180 -1.09 12.78 -18.10
N GLY A 181 -1.74 12.24 -17.07
CA GLY A 181 -1.32 11.03 -16.40
C GLY A 181 -1.30 9.82 -17.33
N ILE A 182 -2.35 9.64 -18.15
CA ILE A 182 -2.41 8.57 -19.15
C ILE A 182 -1.30 8.74 -20.20
N ALA A 183 -1.12 9.96 -20.74
CA ALA A 183 -0.08 10.22 -21.75
C ALA A 183 1.33 9.93 -21.21
N VAL A 184 1.64 10.38 -19.99
CA VAL A 184 2.91 10.08 -19.32
C VAL A 184 3.07 8.59 -19.04
N SER A 185 2.00 7.91 -18.66
CA SER A 185 2.02 6.45 -18.41
C SER A 185 2.37 5.67 -19.68
N ILE A 186 1.79 6.04 -20.83
CA ILE A 186 2.09 5.44 -22.12
C ILE A 186 3.55 5.69 -22.52
N LEU A 187 4.01 6.94 -22.35
CA LEU A 187 5.41 7.30 -22.65
C LEU A 187 6.39 6.49 -21.80
N PHE A 188 6.18 6.42 -20.49
CA PHE A 188 7.07 5.68 -19.59
C PHE A 188 7.01 4.18 -19.82
N GLY A 189 5.84 3.64 -20.13
CA GLY A 189 5.68 2.25 -20.56
C GLY A 189 6.49 1.96 -21.84
N ALA A 190 6.46 2.85 -22.82
CA ALA A 190 7.27 2.74 -24.04
C ALA A 190 8.77 2.77 -23.74
N ILE A 191 9.22 3.64 -22.82
CA ILE A 191 10.64 3.72 -22.41
C ILE A 191 11.05 2.41 -21.70
N VAL A 192 10.24 1.90 -20.78
CA VAL A 192 10.52 0.62 -20.08
C VAL A 192 10.60 -0.53 -21.07
N ASN A 193 9.70 -0.60 -22.06
CA ASN A 193 9.78 -1.60 -23.13
C ASN A 193 11.02 -1.43 -24.00
N GLY A 194 11.41 -0.18 -24.31
CA GLY A 194 12.68 0.12 -24.97
C GLY A 194 13.90 -0.38 -24.18
N TYR A 195 13.89 -0.19 -22.87
CA TYR A 195 14.93 -0.72 -21.99
C TYR A 195 15.00 -2.25 -22.04
N HIS A 196 13.86 -2.94 -22.06
CA HIS A 196 13.82 -4.40 -22.18
C HIS A 196 14.42 -4.91 -23.51
N THR A 197 14.27 -4.14 -24.58
CA THR A 197 14.82 -4.45 -25.90
C THR A 197 16.33 -4.19 -25.95
N LEU A 198 16.77 -3.08 -25.37
CA LEU A 198 18.20 -2.68 -25.39
C LEU A 198 19.06 -3.47 -24.40
N PHE A 199 18.47 -3.95 -23.30
CA PHE A 199 19.15 -4.67 -22.23
C PHE A 199 18.47 -6.02 -21.92
N PRO A 200 18.48 -6.98 -22.86
CA PRO A 200 17.75 -8.24 -22.70
C PRO A 200 18.28 -9.11 -21.55
N ASP A 201 19.54 -8.95 -21.15
CA ASP A 201 20.14 -9.58 -19.98
C ASP A 201 19.50 -9.13 -18.66
N LYS A 202 18.99 -7.91 -18.60
CA LYS A 202 18.30 -7.33 -17.43
C LYS A 202 16.79 -7.56 -17.45
N PHE A 203 16.22 -7.99 -18.56
CA PHE A 203 14.78 -8.16 -18.73
C PHE A 203 14.15 -9.01 -17.63
N ARG A 204 14.70 -10.20 -17.37
CA ARG A 204 14.13 -11.11 -16.36
C ARG A 204 14.09 -10.45 -14.99
N GLN A 205 15.15 -9.74 -14.59
CA GLN A 205 15.22 -9.09 -13.28
C GLN A 205 14.21 -7.94 -13.13
N THR A 206 14.04 -7.13 -14.16
CA THR A 206 13.07 -6.02 -14.17
C THR A 206 11.65 -6.54 -14.24
N ALA A 207 11.36 -7.52 -15.08
CA ALA A 207 10.04 -8.11 -15.23
C ALA A 207 9.53 -8.73 -13.92
N PHE A 208 10.36 -9.55 -13.24
CA PHE A 208 9.99 -10.11 -11.93
C PHE A 208 9.74 -9.04 -10.87
N TRP A 209 10.51 -7.94 -10.88
CA TRP A 209 10.30 -6.85 -9.95
C TRP A 209 8.97 -6.12 -10.22
N LEU A 210 8.66 -5.85 -11.51
CA LEU A 210 7.42 -5.18 -11.92
C LEU A 210 6.16 -6.03 -11.66
N MET A 211 6.26 -7.36 -11.68
CA MET A 211 5.16 -8.25 -11.31
C MET A 211 4.79 -8.13 -9.83
N GLY A 212 5.73 -7.67 -9.00
CA GLY A 212 5.56 -7.56 -7.55
C GLY A 212 5.56 -8.92 -6.86
N SER A 213 6.12 -9.00 -5.68
CA SER A 213 6.11 -10.22 -4.87
C SER A 213 6.47 -9.92 -3.42
N PHE A 214 5.84 -10.62 -2.50
CA PHE A 214 6.24 -10.65 -1.10
C PHE A 214 7.14 -11.84 -0.76
N SER A 215 7.59 -12.64 -1.76
CA SER A 215 8.33 -13.89 -1.53
C SER A 215 9.67 -13.70 -0.81
N TYR A 216 10.30 -12.56 -0.98
CA TYR A 216 11.59 -12.21 -0.37
C TYR A 216 11.47 -11.07 0.65
N THR A 217 10.27 -10.80 1.13
CA THR A 217 10.04 -9.73 2.11
C THR A 217 10.60 -10.13 3.46
N GLU A 218 11.40 -9.24 4.03
CA GLU A 218 12.02 -9.33 5.35
C GLU A 218 11.52 -8.23 6.28
N TRP A 219 11.90 -8.29 7.54
CA TRP A 219 11.57 -7.25 8.53
C TRP A 219 12.08 -5.87 8.13
N ILE A 220 13.23 -5.79 7.45
CA ILE A 220 13.82 -4.51 7.01
C ILE A 220 12.91 -3.81 5.99
N ASP A 221 12.25 -4.56 5.11
CA ASP A 221 11.31 -4.00 4.13
C ASP A 221 10.09 -3.41 4.82
N LEU A 222 9.55 -4.11 5.84
CA LEU A 222 8.45 -3.60 6.65
C LEU A 222 8.83 -2.29 7.34
N TRP A 223 9.97 -2.28 8.04
CA TRP A 223 10.44 -1.10 8.78
C TRP A 223 10.79 0.07 7.87
N SER A 224 11.30 -0.20 6.66
CA SER A 224 11.62 0.84 5.69
C SER A 224 10.38 1.46 5.05
N ALA A 225 9.31 0.68 4.81
CA ALA A 225 8.06 1.16 4.22
C ALA A 225 7.16 1.90 5.23
N LEU A 226 7.19 1.47 6.49
CA LEU A 226 6.28 1.93 7.54
C LEU A 226 6.27 3.47 7.72
N PRO A 227 7.41 4.18 7.79
CA PRO A 227 7.43 5.63 7.96
C PRO A 227 6.74 6.38 6.82
N PHE A 228 6.94 5.93 5.58
CA PHE A 228 6.33 6.54 4.39
C PHE A 228 4.81 6.33 4.37
N ILE A 229 4.36 5.13 4.71
CA ILE A 229 2.93 4.79 4.74
C ILE A 229 2.23 5.53 5.88
N ILE A 230 2.80 5.54 7.08
CA ILE A 230 2.23 6.27 8.22
C ILE A 230 2.26 7.78 7.94
N GLY A 231 3.38 8.33 7.49
CA GLY A 231 3.51 9.75 7.18
C GLY A 231 2.51 10.19 6.10
N GLY A 232 2.41 9.45 5.01
CA GLY A 232 1.42 9.70 3.94
C GLY A 232 -0.01 9.60 4.44
N SER A 233 -0.32 8.59 5.28
CA SER A 233 -1.65 8.41 5.86
C SER A 233 -2.03 9.56 6.79
N ILE A 234 -1.09 10.05 7.61
CA ILE A 234 -1.30 11.21 8.47
C ILE A 234 -1.59 12.46 7.63
N VAL A 235 -0.81 12.69 6.57
CA VAL A 235 -1.06 13.83 5.66
C VAL A 235 -2.44 13.74 5.05
N ILE A 236 -2.84 12.59 4.50
CA ILE A 236 -4.20 12.40 3.96
C ILE A 236 -5.26 12.63 5.03
N TYR A 237 -5.04 12.13 6.25
CA TYR A 237 -5.95 12.33 7.36
C TYR A 237 -6.14 13.81 7.72
N MET A 238 -5.08 14.62 7.70
CA MET A 238 -5.16 16.07 7.94
C MET A 238 -6.06 16.78 6.91
N PHE A 239 -6.09 16.30 5.66
CA PHE A 239 -6.94 16.84 4.59
C PHE A 239 -8.31 16.15 4.47
N THR A 240 -8.68 15.25 5.38
CA THR A 240 -9.96 14.49 5.31
C THR A 240 -11.16 15.43 5.28
N ARG A 241 -11.12 16.55 6.02
CA ARG A 241 -12.20 17.53 6.03
C ARG A 241 -12.39 18.15 4.64
N ASP A 242 -11.31 18.53 3.99
CA ASP A 242 -11.37 19.15 2.65
C ASP A 242 -11.83 18.14 1.61
N LEU A 243 -11.33 16.90 1.68
CA LEU A 243 -11.76 15.79 0.83
C LEU A 243 -13.27 15.51 0.98
N ASN A 244 -13.79 15.50 2.22
CA ASN A 244 -15.22 15.30 2.47
C ASN A 244 -16.09 16.46 1.98
N LEU A 245 -15.55 17.69 1.90
CA LEU A 245 -16.27 18.82 1.33
C LEU A 245 -16.27 18.76 -0.22
N LEU A 246 -15.31 18.08 -0.80
CA LEU A 246 -15.23 17.85 -2.24
C LEU A 246 -16.10 16.66 -2.69
N ALA A 247 -16.24 15.63 -1.90
CA ALA A 247 -17.03 14.43 -2.21
C ALA A 247 -18.54 14.71 -2.09
#